data_64d1e54793e5e4b49e9827309d69d636
#
_entry.id   64d1e54793e5e4b49e9827309d69d636
#
_cell.length_a   1.000
_cell.length_b   1.000
_cell.length_c   1.000
_cell.angle_alpha   90.00
_cell.angle_beta   90.00
_cell.angle_gamma   90.00
#
_symmetry.space_group_name_H-M   'P 1'
#
loop_
_entity.id
_entity.type
_entity.pdbx_description
1 polymer ?
#
loop_
_entity_poly.entity_id
_entity_poly.type
_entity_poly.pdbx_seq_one_letter_code
_entity_poly.pdbx_strand_id
1 'polypeptide(L)'
;MAGYVVARLVDKLLTQEDDAEQLEAFRWHRDAVRRHISELPEDSPETAHLAGVVAAVPSQRPATSSLWMSLTAYAYFLEHEGRLEEALEMVMLAARSQGAETPTKDFATYALFAGRLNRQLARWEAASTCYSAAEEAALEVCDSVLALRGRLGKGAVQRGLGNLPLAREVAENVVRDATDLALPDVQALAYADLGAVYALQGLRLEELQANYKAFRLTGDARQRMWTLGDLGIGLHRIGAHGAARVAFEIVINSDTSFGVRSNALLELMDLESSAGNRMAFERCRNAIERSRQSLSPSATTDYHYKVGTGLVRFGQHGRASEAFKAGLALADTHKLNAWYFKIEQALQALAEQSVRISGEEQVSEFSEAPELREMEIGLREYASTL
;
A
#
# COMPACT_ATOMS: atom_id res chain seq x y z
N MET A 1 -6.60 -21.97 -4.95
CA MET A 1 -7.78 -22.82 -5.28
C MET A 1 -8.90 -22.67 -4.24
N ALA A 2 -8.62 -22.70 -2.94
CA ALA A 2 -9.64 -22.58 -1.88
C ALA A 2 -10.42 -21.25 -1.95
N GLY A 3 -9.74 -20.14 -2.17
CA GLY A 3 -10.39 -18.82 -2.37
C GLY A 3 -11.42 -18.82 -3.50
N TYR A 4 -11.12 -19.45 -4.64
CA TYR A 4 -12.06 -19.59 -5.73
C TYR A 4 -13.33 -20.39 -5.33
N VAL A 5 -13.16 -21.48 -4.57
CA VAL A 5 -14.30 -22.28 -4.09
C VAL A 5 -15.21 -21.45 -3.18
N VAL A 6 -14.61 -20.63 -2.29
CA VAL A 6 -15.35 -19.73 -1.42
C VAL A 6 -16.04 -18.62 -2.21
N ALA A 7 -15.35 -18.01 -3.19
CA ALA A 7 -15.95 -17.01 -4.08
C ALA A 7 -17.19 -17.58 -4.83
N ARG A 8 -17.08 -18.78 -5.36
CA ARG A 8 -18.20 -19.45 -6.04
C ARG A 8 -19.36 -19.80 -5.10
N LEU A 9 -19.07 -20.10 -3.84
CA LEU A 9 -20.13 -20.30 -2.84
C LEU A 9 -20.91 -18.99 -2.59
N VAL A 10 -20.19 -17.88 -2.43
CA VAL A 10 -20.83 -16.58 -2.24
C VAL A 10 -21.61 -16.14 -3.49
N ASP A 11 -21.05 -16.31 -4.67
CA ASP A 11 -21.72 -16.00 -5.93
C ASP A 11 -23.03 -16.80 -6.08
N LYS A 12 -23.03 -18.11 -5.76
CA LYS A 12 -24.25 -18.91 -5.73
C LYS A 12 -25.27 -18.41 -4.73
N LEU A 13 -24.86 -17.97 -3.52
CA LEU A 13 -25.78 -17.34 -2.58
C LEU A 13 -26.45 -16.11 -3.22
N LEU A 14 -25.66 -15.25 -3.88
CA LEU A 14 -26.13 -13.98 -4.44
C LEU A 14 -27.03 -14.17 -5.68
N THR A 15 -26.90 -15.28 -6.39
CA THR A 15 -27.69 -15.61 -7.59
C THR A 15 -28.81 -16.63 -7.34
N GLN A 16 -28.98 -17.06 -6.08
CA GLN A 16 -29.96 -18.08 -5.68
C GLN A 16 -31.39 -17.60 -5.95
N GLU A 17 -32.20 -18.47 -6.56
CA GLU A 17 -33.66 -18.30 -6.67
C GLU A 17 -34.38 -18.92 -5.45
N ASP A 18 -35.58 -18.44 -5.15
CA ASP A 18 -36.41 -18.98 -4.05
C ASP A 18 -37.10 -20.29 -4.44
N ASP A 19 -36.29 -21.29 -4.83
CA ASP A 19 -36.70 -22.66 -5.12
C ASP A 19 -36.18 -23.62 -4.06
N ALA A 20 -37.06 -24.48 -3.55
CA ALA A 20 -36.77 -25.38 -2.45
C ALA A 20 -35.62 -26.37 -2.77
N GLU A 21 -35.56 -26.89 -4.00
CA GLU A 21 -34.54 -27.84 -4.44
C GLU A 21 -33.17 -27.13 -4.55
N GLN A 22 -33.14 -25.90 -5.10
CA GLN A 22 -31.93 -25.10 -5.16
C GLN A 22 -31.42 -24.70 -3.75
N LEU A 23 -32.33 -24.43 -2.83
CA LEU A 23 -31.98 -24.10 -1.46
C LEU A 23 -31.32 -25.27 -0.72
N GLU A 24 -31.84 -26.49 -0.91
CA GLU A 24 -31.26 -27.72 -0.34
C GLU A 24 -29.87 -28.00 -0.94
N ALA A 25 -29.75 -27.90 -2.26
CA ALA A 25 -28.50 -28.08 -2.98
C ALA A 25 -27.44 -27.04 -2.52
N PHE A 26 -27.85 -25.79 -2.28
CA PHE A 26 -26.97 -24.74 -1.76
C PHE A 26 -26.49 -25.08 -0.34
N ARG A 27 -27.37 -25.49 0.56
CA ARG A 27 -27.01 -25.88 1.94
C ARG A 27 -25.99 -27.01 1.94
N TRP A 28 -26.22 -28.04 1.11
CA TRP A 28 -25.30 -29.16 0.97
C TRP A 28 -23.93 -28.68 0.45
N HIS A 29 -23.91 -27.81 -0.57
CA HIS A 29 -22.68 -27.24 -1.12
C HIS A 29 -21.92 -26.38 -0.07
N ARG A 30 -22.62 -25.51 0.65
CA ARG A 30 -22.05 -24.72 1.74
C ARG A 30 -21.37 -25.60 2.80
N ASP A 31 -22.02 -26.66 3.22
CA ASP A 31 -21.49 -27.57 4.25
C ASP A 31 -20.30 -28.39 3.71
N ALA A 32 -20.28 -28.70 2.42
CA ALA A 32 -19.12 -29.31 1.75
C ALA A 32 -17.92 -28.36 1.70
N VAL A 33 -18.13 -27.08 1.34
CA VAL A 33 -17.09 -26.05 1.35
C VAL A 33 -16.56 -25.84 2.76
N ARG A 34 -17.44 -25.77 3.78
CA ARG A 34 -17.05 -25.63 5.19
C ARG A 34 -16.11 -26.77 5.62
N ARG A 35 -16.44 -28.03 5.29
CA ARG A 35 -15.56 -29.16 5.58
C ARG A 35 -14.23 -29.04 4.87
N HIS A 36 -14.24 -28.69 3.58
CA HIS A 36 -13.01 -28.52 2.81
C HIS A 36 -12.09 -27.45 3.43
N ILE A 37 -12.64 -26.31 3.87
CA ILE A 37 -11.85 -25.27 4.51
C ILE A 37 -11.31 -25.71 5.88
N SER A 38 -12.07 -26.52 6.65
CA SER A 38 -11.60 -27.05 7.94
C SER A 38 -10.50 -28.11 7.82
N GLU A 39 -10.26 -28.63 6.62
CA GLU A 39 -9.17 -29.58 6.33
C GLU A 39 -7.87 -28.86 5.88
N LEU A 40 -7.92 -27.54 5.66
CA LEU A 40 -6.73 -26.75 5.31
C LEU A 40 -5.81 -26.57 6.54
N PRO A 41 -4.50 -26.35 6.32
CA PRO A 41 -3.56 -26.12 7.40
C PRO A 41 -3.97 -24.93 8.29
N GLU A 42 -4.04 -25.13 9.59
CA GLU A 42 -4.45 -24.10 10.56
C GLU A 42 -3.41 -22.98 10.70
N ASP A 43 -2.16 -23.26 10.40
CA ASP A 43 -1.03 -22.30 10.45
C ASP A 43 -1.00 -21.34 9.25
N SER A 44 -1.84 -21.56 8.23
CA SER A 44 -1.97 -20.65 7.10
C SER A 44 -2.86 -19.45 7.46
N PRO A 45 -2.34 -18.20 7.38
CA PRO A 45 -3.15 -16.99 7.62
C PRO A 45 -4.38 -16.90 6.70
N GLU A 46 -4.29 -17.41 5.47
CA GLU A 46 -5.40 -17.47 4.52
C GLU A 46 -6.55 -18.34 5.02
N THR A 47 -6.24 -19.47 5.68
CA THR A 47 -7.26 -20.39 6.21
C THR A 47 -8.21 -19.69 7.18
N ALA A 48 -7.69 -18.82 8.05
CA ALA A 48 -8.50 -18.06 9.00
C ALA A 48 -9.49 -17.10 8.29
N HIS A 49 -9.05 -16.44 7.22
CA HIS A 49 -9.91 -15.56 6.43
C HIS A 49 -10.99 -16.34 5.67
N LEU A 50 -10.62 -17.45 5.04
CA LEU A 50 -11.55 -18.34 4.33
C LEU A 50 -12.61 -18.92 5.28
N ALA A 51 -12.19 -19.38 6.45
CA ALA A 51 -13.09 -19.87 7.48
C ALA A 51 -14.07 -18.79 7.96
N GLY A 52 -13.58 -17.56 8.13
CA GLY A 52 -14.41 -16.40 8.49
C GLY A 52 -15.47 -16.10 7.43
N VAL A 53 -15.12 -16.11 6.14
CA VAL A 53 -16.09 -15.91 5.05
C VAL A 53 -17.12 -17.03 5.05
N VAL A 54 -16.71 -18.31 5.09
CA VAL A 54 -17.62 -19.45 5.04
C VAL A 54 -18.55 -19.50 6.25
N ALA A 55 -18.05 -19.11 7.44
CA ALA A 55 -18.87 -19.00 8.65
C ALA A 55 -19.94 -17.91 8.51
N ALA A 56 -19.63 -16.81 7.82
CA ALA A 56 -20.53 -15.70 7.59
C ALA A 56 -21.58 -15.94 6.48
N VAL A 57 -21.40 -16.98 5.63
CA VAL A 57 -22.37 -17.32 4.58
C VAL A 57 -23.65 -17.88 5.20
N PRO A 58 -24.81 -17.20 5.07
CA PRO A 58 -26.08 -17.67 5.61
C PRO A 58 -26.59 -18.91 4.84
N SER A 59 -27.59 -19.58 5.38
CA SER A 59 -28.22 -20.72 4.72
C SER A 59 -29.17 -20.35 3.57
N GLN A 60 -29.57 -19.09 3.51
CA GLN A 60 -30.40 -18.48 2.47
C GLN A 60 -30.28 -16.97 2.52
N ARG A 61 -30.75 -16.26 1.47
CA ARG A 61 -30.81 -14.79 1.43
C ARG A 61 -31.73 -14.22 2.51
N PRO A 62 -31.55 -12.96 2.92
CA PRO A 62 -30.53 -12.02 2.44
C PRO A 62 -29.14 -12.32 3.02
N ALA A 63 -28.08 -11.84 2.38
CA ALA A 63 -26.74 -11.85 2.93
C ALA A 63 -26.69 -10.98 4.19
N THR A 64 -25.83 -11.37 5.13
CA THR A 64 -25.69 -10.66 6.41
C THR A 64 -24.54 -9.66 6.38
N SER A 65 -24.59 -8.65 7.26
CA SER A 65 -23.48 -7.69 7.42
C SER A 65 -22.15 -8.36 7.76
N SER A 66 -22.16 -9.52 8.42
CA SER A 66 -20.94 -10.29 8.71
C SER A 66 -20.29 -10.84 7.45
N LEU A 67 -21.05 -11.17 6.40
CA LEU A 67 -20.50 -11.68 5.16
C LEU A 67 -19.65 -10.63 4.43
N TRP A 68 -20.18 -9.43 4.25
CA TRP A 68 -19.42 -8.39 3.57
C TRP A 68 -18.18 -7.96 4.36
N MET A 69 -18.27 -7.91 5.70
CA MET A 69 -17.10 -7.62 6.54
C MET A 69 -16.01 -8.68 6.35
N SER A 70 -16.38 -9.97 6.35
CA SER A 70 -15.44 -11.07 6.16
C SER A 70 -14.83 -11.06 4.75
N LEU A 71 -15.61 -10.78 3.71
CA LEU A 71 -15.12 -10.64 2.34
C LEU A 71 -14.14 -9.47 2.22
N THR A 72 -14.46 -8.33 2.84
CA THR A 72 -13.59 -7.15 2.85
C THR A 72 -12.28 -7.43 3.59
N ALA A 73 -12.32 -8.10 4.74
CA ALA A 73 -11.13 -8.49 5.48
C ALA A 73 -10.24 -9.45 4.66
N TYR A 74 -10.85 -10.39 3.96
CA TYR A 74 -10.12 -11.29 3.07
C TYR A 74 -9.54 -10.56 1.85
N ALA A 75 -10.25 -9.58 1.30
CA ALA A 75 -9.72 -8.76 0.22
C ALA A 75 -8.48 -7.94 0.64
N TYR A 76 -8.46 -7.40 1.86
CA TYR A 76 -7.27 -6.72 2.39
C TYR A 76 -6.09 -7.67 2.57
N PHE A 77 -6.34 -8.91 3.02
CA PHE A 77 -5.30 -9.94 3.09
C PHE A 77 -4.75 -10.25 1.70
N LEU A 78 -5.62 -10.47 0.72
CA LEU A 78 -5.21 -10.76 -0.66
C LEU A 78 -4.43 -9.58 -1.30
N GLU A 79 -4.84 -8.33 -1.03
CA GLU A 79 -4.08 -7.15 -1.45
C GLU A 79 -2.67 -7.15 -0.84
N HIS A 80 -2.55 -7.50 0.44
CA HIS A 80 -1.24 -7.60 1.11
C HIS A 80 -0.36 -8.68 0.46
N GLU A 81 -0.94 -9.83 0.10
CA GLU A 81 -0.25 -10.91 -0.60
C GLU A 81 0.06 -10.60 -2.09
N GLY A 82 -0.35 -9.43 -2.59
CA GLY A 82 -0.18 -9.05 -4.00
C GLY A 82 -1.13 -9.77 -4.96
N ARG A 83 -2.12 -10.49 -4.45
CA ARG A 83 -3.16 -11.20 -5.23
C ARG A 83 -4.31 -10.25 -5.60
N LEU A 84 -3.97 -9.21 -6.36
CA LEU A 84 -4.84 -8.04 -6.59
C LEU A 84 -6.13 -8.40 -7.35
N GLU A 85 -6.07 -9.33 -8.31
CA GLU A 85 -7.23 -9.82 -9.05
C GLU A 85 -8.26 -10.49 -8.14
N GLU A 86 -7.77 -11.38 -7.28
CA GLU A 86 -8.62 -12.08 -6.32
C GLU A 86 -9.16 -11.12 -5.24
N ALA A 87 -8.34 -10.16 -4.80
CA ALA A 87 -8.81 -9.10 -3.91
C ALA A 87 -9.95 -8.30 -4.53
N LEU A 88 -9.84 -7.94 -5.82
CA LEU A 88 -10.88 -7.22 -6.55
C LEU A 88 -12.16 -8.05 -6.66
N GLU A 89 -12.06 -9.35 -6.93
CA GLU A 89 -13.23 -10.27 -6.95
C GLU A 89 -13.94 -10.27 -5.58
N MET A 90 -13.20 -10.35 -4.47
CA MET A 90 -13.78 -10.30 -3.12
C MET A 90 -14.49 -8.98 -2.83
N VAL A 91 -13.91 -7.84 -3.23
CA VAL A 91 -14.52 -6.52 -3.09
C VAL A 91 -15.83 -6.43 -3.88
N MET A 92 -15.85 -6.96 -5.11
CA MET A 92 -17.07 -7.00 -5.95
C MET A 92 -18.16 -7.87 -5.36
N LEU A 93 -17.80 -9.02 -4.80
CA LEU A 93 -18.75 -9.89 -4.09
C LEU A 93 -19.28 -9.22 -2.82
N ALA A 94 -18.43 -8.51 -2.07
CA ALA A 94 -18.84 -7.74 -0.90
C ALA A 94 -19.86 -6.65 -1.27
N ALA A 95 -19.61 -5.87 -2.32
CA ALA A 95 -20.52 -4.86 -2.83
C ALA A 95 -21.87 -5.45 -3.24
N ARG A 96 -21.87 -6.56 -4.00
CA ARG A 96 -23.09 -7.26 -4.44
C ARG A 96 -23.89 -7.86 -3.28
N SER A 97 -23.22 -8.26 -2.18
CA SER A 97 -23.87 -8.87 -1.02
C SER A 97 -24.75 -7.89 -0.24
N GLN A 98 -24.56 -6.60 -0.41
CA GLN A 98 -25.38 -5.57 0.25
C GLN A 98 -26.66 -5.20 -0.48
N GLY A 99 -26.84 -5.63 -1.76
CA GLY A 99 -28.01 -5.27 -2.56
C GLY A 99 -27.97 -3.80 -2.99
N ALA A 100 -27.27 -3.53 -4.08
CA ALA A 100 -26.91 -2.18 -4.54
C ALA A 100 -28.05 -1.47 -5.29
N GLU A 101 -29.22 -1.30 -4.71
CA GLU A 101 -30.29 -0.49 -5.33
C GLU A 101 -30.24 0.99 -4.96
N THR A 102 -29.48 1.35 -3.91
CA THR A 102 -29.33 2.76 -3.48
C THR A 102 -27.87 3.07 -3.12
N PRO A 103 -27.40 4.25 -3.46
CA PRO A 103 -26.08 4.72 -3.02
C PRO A 103 -25.99 4.70 -1.50
N THR A 104 -24.97 4.04 -1.00
CA THR A 104 -24.71 3.95 0.44
C THR A 104 -23.28 4.36 0.72
N LYS A 105 -23.01 4.73 1.96
CA LYS A 105 -21.65 4.97 2.45
C LYS A 105 -20.74 3.75 2.21
N ASP A 106 -21.29 2.56 2.39
CA ASP A 106 -20.57 1.31 2.18
C ASP A 106 -20.23 1.11 0.71
N PHE A 107 -21.17 1.38 -0.21
CA PHE A 107 -20.90 1.33 -1.65
C PHE A 107 -19.76 2.28 -2.03
N ALA A 108 -19.79 3.54 -1.56
CA ALA A 108 -18.69 4.48 -1.80
C ALA A 108 -17.34 3.95 -1.29
N THR A 109 -17.34 3.28 -0.13
CA THR A 109 -16.14 2.66 0.46
C THR A 109 -15.61 1.52 -0.40
N TYR A 110 -16.49 0.64 -0.92
CA TYR A 110 -16.09 -0.44 -1.84
C TYR A 110 -15.58 0.09 -3.16
N ALA A 111 -16.25 1.09 -3.71
CA ALA A 111 -15.83 1.72 -4.96
C ALA A 111 -14.44 2.36 -4.82
N LEU A 112 -14.13 3.00 -3.68
CA LEU A 112 -12.78 3.48 -3.36
C LEU A 112 -11.76 2.33 -3.32
N PHE A 113 -12.10 1.20 -2.69
CA PHE A 113 -11.22 0.05 -2.61
C PHE A 113 -11.01 -0.58 -3.99
N ALA A 114 -12.08 -0.82 -4.74
CA ALA A 114 -11.99 -1.33 -6.12
C ALA A 114 -11.18 -0.41 -7.03
N GLY A 115 -11.36 0.93 -6.90
CA GLY A 115 -10.57 1.92 -7.62
C GLY A 115 -9.07 1.81 -7.30
N ARG A 116 -8.71 1.63 -6.03
CA ARG A 116 -7.33 1.42 -5.60
C ARG A 116 -6.72 0.15 -6.19
N LEU A 117 -7.45 -0.97 -6.14
CA LEU A 117 -6.99 -2.24 -6.71
C LEU A 117 -6.82 -2.17 -8.23
N ASN A 118 -7.79 -1.58 -8.94
CA ASN A 118 -7.68 -1.37 -10.38
C ASN A 118 -6.48 -0.46 -10.74
N ARG A 119 -6.22 0.58 -9.95
CA ARG A 119 -5.05 1.44 -10.13
C ARG A 119 -3.74 0.67 -9.93
N GLN A 120 -3.66 -0.21 -8.92
CA GLN A 120 -2.49 -1.07 -8.70
C GLN A 120 -2.29 -2.07 -9.84
N LEU A 121 -3.38 -2.53 -10.48
CA LEU A 121 -3.37 -3.37 -11.67
C LEU A 121 -3.12 -2.58 -12.98
N ALA A 122 -2.85 -1.27 -12.89
CA ALA A 122 -2.73 -0.36 -14.04
C ALA A 122 -3.97 -0.34 -14.98
N ARG A 123 -5.14 -0.70 -14.46
CA ARG A 123 -6.43 -0.62 -15.17
C ARG A 123 -7.03 0.77 -14.99
N TRP A 124 -6.41 1.75 -15.65
CA TRP A 124 -6.64 3.17 -15.40
C TRP A 124 -8.09 3.61 -15.61
N GLU A 125 -8.74 3.12 -16.68
CA GLU A 125 -10.13 3.44 -16.99
C GLU A 125 -11.09 2.87 -15.92
N ALA A 126 -10.93 1.59 -15.58
CA ALA A 126 -11.72 0.95 -14.53
C ALA A 126 -11.50 1.62 -13.16
N ALA A 127 -10.26 2.00 -12.83
CA ALA A 127 -9.96 2.73 -11.62
C ALA A 127 -10.68 4.10 -11.60
N SER A 128 -10.63 4.85 -12.70
CA SER A 128 -11.30 6.14 -12.83
C SER A 128 -12.82 6.00 -12.66
N THR A 129 -13.43 4.99 -13.30
CA THR A 129 -14.86 4.68 -13.16
C THR A 129 -15.23 4.38 -11.71
N CYS A 130 -14.46 3.54 -11.03
CA CYS A 130 -14.69 3.23 -9.61
C CYS A 130 -14.59 4.47 -8.71
N TYR A 131 -13.59 5.32 -8.93
CA TYR A 131 -13.44 6.55 -8.13
C TYR A 131 -14.53 7.58 -8.42
N SER A 132 -15.03 7.67 -9.65
CA SER A 132 -16.18 8.50 -9.99
C SER A 132 -17.45 8.01 -9.30
N ALA A 133 -17.72 6.70 -9.37
CA ALA A 133 -18.86 6.09 -8.69
C ALA A 133 -18.78 6.29 -7.15
N ALA A 134 -17.58 6.23 -6.58
CA ALA A 134 -17.37 6.50 -5.16
C ALA A 134 -17.68 7.95 -4.80
N GLU A 135 -17.23 8.92 -5.61
CA GLU A 135 -17.50 10.34 -5.40
C GLU A 135 -19.00 10.64 -5.52
N GLU A 136 -19.66 10.15 -6.57
CA GLU A 136 -21.09 10.33 -6.81
C GLU A 136 -21.92 9.77 -5.65
N ALA A 137 -21.70 8.51 -5.26
CA ALA A 137 -22.42 7.89 -4.16
C ALA A 137 -22.16 8.60 -2.81
N ALA A 138 -20.93 9.08 -2.58
CA ALA A 138 -20.60 9.83 -1.38
C ALA A 138 -21.33 11.19 -1.33
N LEU A 139 -21.45 11.88 -2.47
CA LEU A 139 -22.20 13.13 -2.58
C LEU A 139 -23.70 12.92 -2.32
N GLU A 140 -24.30 11.84 -2.81
CA GLU A 140 -25.70 11.52 -2.59
C GLU A 140 -26.03 11.26 -1.10
N VAL A 141 -25.06 10.70 -0.34
CA VAL A 141 -25.20 10.49 1.10
C VAL A 141 -24.60 11.63 1.93
N CYS A 142 -24.23 12.74 1.30
CA CYS A 142 -23.62 13.92 1.94
C CYS A 142 -22.34 13.61 2.74
N ASP A 143 -21.54 12.59 2.34
CA ASP A 143 -20.27 12.27 2.97
C ASP A 143 -19.10 12.96 2.19
N SER A 144 -18.77 14.18 2.61
CA SER A 144 -17.70 14.99 2.01
C SER A 144 -16.33 14.30 2.09
N VAL A 145 -16.08 13.50 3.14
CA VAL A 145 -14.80 12.80 3.31
C VAL A 145 -14.61 11.77 2.20
N LEU A 146 -15.62 10.93 1.98
CA LEU A 146 -15.55 9.90 0.92
C LEU A 146 -15.54 10.53 -0.47
N ALA A 147 -16.31 11.60 -0.69
CA ALA A 147 -16.34 12.33 -1.96
C ALA A 147 -14.95 12.89 -2.32
N LEU A 148 -14.29 13.57 -1.39
CA LEU A 148 -12.94 14.11 -1.60
C LEU A 148 -11.89 13.00 -1.78
N ARG A 149 -12.05 11.86 -1.10
CA ARG A 149 -11.18 10.68 -1.33
C ARG A 149 -11.38 10.09 -2.71
N GLY A 150 -12.61 10.04 -3.24
CA GLY A 150 -12.88 9.66 -4.62
C GLY A 150 -12.18 10.58 -5.61
N ARG A 151 -12.24 11.89 -5.37
CA ARG A 151 -11.56 12.90 -6.19
C ARG A 151 -10.05 12.75 -6.16
N LEU A 152 -9.44 12.52 -4.98
CA LEU A 152 -8.01 12.20 -4.86
C LEU A 152 -7.64 10.92 -5.63
N GLY A 153 -8.49 9.89 -5.58
CA GLY A 153 -8.29 8.67 -6.35
C GLY A 153 -8.20 8.93 -7.85
N LYS A 154 -9.05 9.81 -8.41
CA LYS A 154 -8.96 10.25 -9.81
C LYS A 154 -7.65 10.98 -10.09
N GLY A 155 -7.20 11.85 -9.18
CA GLY A 155 -5.88 12.49 -9.26
C GLY A 155 -4.72 11.46 -9.28
N ALA A 156 -4.81 10.43 -8.44
CA ALA A 156 -3.82 9.35 -8.42
C ALA A 156 -3.80 8.52 -9.74
N VAL A 157 -4.94 8.39 -10.43
CA VAL A 157 -5.00 7.81 -11.79
C VAL A 157 -4.26 8.71 -12.77
N GLN A 158 -4.49 10.04 -12.75
CA GLN A 158 -3.78 10.98 -13.63
C GLN A 158 -2.27 10.94 -13.39
N ARG A 159 -1.84 10.86 -12.13
CA ARG A 159 -0.44 10.66 -11.77
C ARG A 159 0.14 9.37 -12.39
N GLY A 160 -0.61 8.26 -12.31
CA GLY A 160 -0.22 6.98 -12.90
C GLY A 160 -0.12 7.01 -14.44
N LEU A 161 -0.93 7.82 -15.09
CA LEU A 161 -0.89 8.09 -16.53
C LEU A 161 0.21 9.09 -16.93
N GLY A 162 0.95 9.66 -15.97
CA GLY A 162 1.98 10.67 -16.21
C GLY A 162 1.46 12.09 -16.42
N ASN A 163 0.14 12.31 -16.28
CA ASN A 163 -0.45 13.66 -16.36
C ASN A 163 -0.28 14.39 -15.03
N LEU A 164 0.98 14.73 -14.72
CA LEU A 164 1.35 15.35 -13.44
C LEU A 164 0.71 16.74 -13.22
N PRO A 165 0.52 17.61 -14.24
CA PRO A 165 -0.17 18.88 -14.05
C PRO A 165 -1.60 18.71 -13.55
N LEU A 166 -2.38 17.80 -14.16
CA LEU A 166 -3.76 17.55 -13.74
C LEU A 166 -3.83 16.85 -12.37
N ALA A 167 -2.92 15.90 -12.09
CA ALA A 167 -2.82 15.26 -10.78
C ALA A 167 -2.56 16.30 -9.67
N ARG A 168 -1.67 17.25 -9.94
CA ARG A 168 -1.36 18.37 -9.04
C ARG A 168 -2.58 19.26 -8.81
N GLU A 169 -3.25 19.69 -9.89
CA GLU A 169 -4.45 20.54 -9.83
C GLU A 169 -5.56 19.89 -8.98
N VAL A 170 -5.81 18.59 -9.18
CA VAL A 170 -6.80 17.85 -8.39
C VAL A 170 -6.44 17.84 -6.91
N ALA A 171 -5.19 17.57 -6.56
CA ALA A 171 -4.77 17.51 -5.17
C ALA A 171 -4.80 18.90 -4.51
N GLU A 172 -4.40 19.98 -5.22
CA GLU A 172 -4.49 21.38 -4.74
C GLU A 172 -5.94 21.80 -4.50
N ASN A 173 -6.86 21.39 -5.38
CA ASN A 173 -8.29 21.64 -5.21
C ASN A 173 -8.82 20.93 -3.97
N VAL A 174 -8.45 19.66 -3.75
CA VAL A 174 -8.86 18.93 -2.55
C VAL A 174 -8.26 19.51 -1.26
N VAL A 175 -7.01 20.04 -1.30
CA VAL A 175 -6.44 20.79 -0.16
C VAL A 175 -7.32 21.99 0.21
N ARG A 176 -7.78 22.76 -0.78
CA ARG A 176 -8.66 23.92 -0.54
C ARG A 176 -10.02 23.51 0.03
N ASP A 177 -10.70 22.56 -0.64
CA ASP A 177 -12.00 22.09 -0.23
C ASP A 177 -11.97 21.47 1.19
N ALA A 178 -10.92 20.68 1.49
CA ALA A 178 -10.74 20.07 2.81
C ALA A 178 -10.42 21.13 3.89
N THR A 179 -9.75 22.22 3.52
CA THR A 179 -9.51 23.35 4.43
C THR A 179 -10.82 24.06 4.76
N ASP A 180 -11.63 24.35 3.74
CA ASP A 180 -12.91 25.07 3.90
C ASP A 180 -13.93 24.23 4.72
N LEU A 181 -13.84 22.90 4.60
CA LEU A 181 -14.68 21.94 5.34
C LEU A 181 -14.09 21.53 6.71
N ALA A 182 -12.94 22.07 7.10
CA ALA A 182 -12.22 21.70 8.32
C ALA A 182 -11.97 20.18 8.46
N LEU A 183 -11.50 19.53 7.40
CA LEU A 183 -11.20 18.10 7.30
C LEU A 183 -9.68 17.86 7.26
N PRO A 184 -8.97 17.97 8.38
CA PRO A 184 -7.49 17.94 8.40
C PRO A 184 -6.92 16.60 7.93
N ASP A 185 -7.58 15.46 8.18
CA ASP A 185 -7.10 14.16 7.70
C ASP A 185 -7.19 14.03 6.17
N VAL A 186 -8.25 14.57 5.55
CA VAL A 186 -8.37 14.61 4.08
C VAL A 186 -7.35 15.58 3.48
N GLN A 187 -7.15 16.72 4.12
CA GLN A 187 -6.13 17.68 3.74
C GLN A 187 -4.73 17.06 3.79
N ALA A 188 -4.45 16.26 4.82
CA ALA A 188 -3.20 15.52 4.94
C ALA A 188 -3.02 14.49 3.81
N LEU A 189 -4.08 13.76 3.42
CA LEU A 189 -4.03 12.86 2.27
C LEU A 189 -3.71 13.60 0.97
N ALA A 190 -4.33 14.78 0.77
CA ALA A 190 -4.07 15.59 -0.42
C ALA A 190 -2.64 16.12 -0.46
N TYR A 191 -2.07 16.55 0.67
CA TYR A 191 -0.66 16.92 0.75
C TYR A 191 0.28 15.74 0.48
N ALA A 192 -0.04 14.52 0.94
CA ALA A 192 0.74 13.33 0.61
C ALA A 192 0.72 13.02 -0.90
N ASP A 193 -0.43 13.19 -1.56
CA ASP A 193 -0.53 13.06 -3.02
C ASP A 193 0.25 14.15 -3.76
N LEU A 194 0.26 15.39 -3.27
CA LEU A 194 1.11 16.47 -3.79
C LEU A 194 2.59 16.12 -3.63
N GLY A 195 3.00 15.60 -2.48
CA GLY A 195 4.37 15.13 -2.25
C GLY A 195 4.79 14.09 -3.29
N ALA A 196 3.92 13.12 -3.58
CA ALA A 196 4.18 12.11 -4.60
C ALA A 196 4.26 12.70 -6.03
N VAL A 197 3.48 13.72 -6.35
CA VAL A 197 3.58 14.44 -7.65
C VAL A 197 4.90 15.21 -7.73
N TYR A 198 5.26 15.96 -6.69
CA TYR A 198 6.52 16.71 -6.64
C TYR A 198 7.75 15.78 -6.72
N ALA A 199 7.69 14.61 -6.07
CA ALA A 199 8.74 13.59 -6.17
C ALA A 199 8.98 13.16 -7.63
N LEU A 200 7.90 12.94 -8.41
CA LEU A 200 7.97 12.58 -9.82
C LEU A 200 8.46 13.73 -10.72
N GLN A 201 8.19 14.97 -10.32
CA GLN A 201 8.69 16.17 -11.00
C GLN A 201 10.14 16.52 -10.63
N GLY A 202 10.73 15.85 -9.64
CA GLY A 202 12.06 16.16 -9.11
C GLY A 202 12.12 17.41 -8.22
N LEU A 203 10.97 17.95 -7.84
CA LEU A 203 10.83 19.12 -6.98
C LEU A 203 11.00 18.74 -5.50
N ARG A 204 12.27 18.54 -5.09
CA ARG A 204 12.62 17.91 -3.80
C ARG A 204 12.16 18.69 -2.57
N LEU A 205 12.27 20.00 -2.59
CA LEU A 205 11.88 20.84 -1.46
C LEU A 205 10.36 20.86 -1.29
N GLU A 206 9.63 20.98 -2.40
CA GLU A 206 8.17 20.95 -2.42
C GLU A 206 7.64 19.57 -1.97
N GLU A 207 8.30 18.47 -2.39
CA GLU A 207 8.02 17.10 -1.91
C GLU A 207 8.10 17.06 -0.38
N LEU A 208 9.20 17.54 0.20
CA LEU A 208 9.42 17.51 1.64
C LEU A 208 8.42 18.38 2.39
N GLN A 209 8.17 19.61 1.91
CA GLN A 209 7.20 20.52 2.51
C GLN A 209 5.79 19.92 2.51
N ALA A 210 5.39 19.29 1.40
CA ALA A 210 4.09 18.64 1.29
C ALA A 210 3.97 17.44 2.26
N ASN A 211 4.96 16.54 2.29
CA ASN A 211 4.96 15.40 3.19
C ASN A 211 5.02 15.83 4.67
N TYR A 212 5.76 16.87 5.01
CA TYR A 212 5.80 17.41 6.37
C TYR A 212 4.46 18.02 6.79
N LYS A 213 3.78 18.77 5.90
CA LYS A 213 2.40 19.24 6.15
C LYS A 213 1.44 18.09 6.36
N ALA A 214 1.51 17.05 5.55
CA ALA A 214 0.70 15.83 5.71
C ALA A 214 0.91 15.18 7.07
N PHE A 215 2.17 15.01 7.49
CA PHE A 215 2.53 14.50 8.81
C PHE A 215 1.98 15.34 9.97
N ARG A 216 2.04 16.67 9.86
CA ARG A 216 1.60 17.58 10.92
C ARG A 216 0.08 17.68 11.06
N LEU A 217 -0.65 17.54 9.96
CA LEU A 217 -2.10 17.77 9.91
C LEU A 217 -2.90 16.55 10.36
N THR A 218 -2.44 15.33 10.05
CA THR A 218 -3.26 14.15 10.30
C THR A 218 -3.43 13.83 11.79
N GLY A 219 -4.67 13.59 12.20
CA GLY A 219 -5.04 13.03 13.51
C GLY A 219 -4.96 11.51 13.55
N ASP A 220 -5.04 10.84 12.39
CA ASP A 220 -4.96 9.39 12.28
C ASP A 220 -3.53 8.89 12.49
N ALA A 221 -3.32 8.09 13.54
CA ALA A 221 -1.99 7.59 13.90
C ALA A 221 -1.35 6.72 12.79
N ARG A 222 -2.15 5.93 12.06
CA ARG A 222 -1.67 5.08 10.97
C ARG A 222 -1.22 5.92 9.77
N GLN A 223 -2.02 6.89 9.38
CA GLN A 223 -1.69 7.82 8.31
C GLN A 223 -0.45 8.64 8.69
N ARG A 224 -0.33 9.06 9.96
CA ARG A 224 0.84 9.80 10.45
C ARG A 224 2.13 9.00 10.28
N MET A 225 2.12 7.72 10.64
CA MET A 225 3.31 6.86 10.46
C MET A 225 3.63 6.63 8.98
N TRP A 226 2.62 6.53 8.14
CA TRP A 226 2.82 6.42 6.70
C TRP A 226 3.49 7.67 6.11
N THR A 227 2.91 8.86 6.37
CA THR A 227 3.48 10.14 5.86
C THR A 227 4.86 10.43 6.44
N LEU A 228 5.13 10.00 7.67
CA LEU A 228 6.46 10.11 8.27
C LEU A 228 7.49 9.21 7.57
N GLY A 229 7.08 8.01 7.14
CA GLY A 229 7.90 7.15 6.29
C GLY A 229 8.25 7.81 4.97
N ASP A 230 7.26 8.37 4.28
CA ASP A 230 7.45 9.10 3.01
C ASP A 230 8.36 10.33 3.17
N LEU A 231 8.19 11.08 4.27
CA LEU A 231 9.08 12.19 4.63
C LEU A 231 10.52 11.69 4.82
N GLY A 232 10.71 10.56 5.53
CA GLY A 232 12.02 9.94 5.73
C GLY A 232 12.69 9.56 4.40
N ILE A 233 11.92 9.02 3.45
CA ILE A 233 12.41 8.70 2.10
C ILE A 233 12.86 9.96 1.37
N GLY A 234 12.07 11.03 1.40
CA GLY A 234 12.43 12.31 0.80
C GLY A 234 13.70 12.90 1.40
N LEU A 235 13.82 12.90 2.74
CA LEU A 235 15.00 13.34 3.48
C LEU A 235 16.25 12.53 3.12
N HIS A 236 16.10 11.19 2.97
CA HIS A 236 17.20 10.34 2.55
C HIS A 236 17.69 10.69 1.14
N ARG A 237 16.78 10.95 0.20
CA ARG A 237 17.12 11.33 -1.19
C ARG A 237 17.92 12.61 -1.31
N ILE A 238 17.71 13.57 -0.41
CA ILE A 238 18.47 14.84 -0.39
C ILE A 238 19.74 14.75 0.48
N GLY A 239 20.06 13.58 1.04
CA GLY A 239 21.24 13.38 1.88
C GLY A 239 21.10 13.85 3.33
N ALA A 240 19.91 14.26 3.78
CA ALA A 240 19.62 14.61 5.17
C ALA A 240 19.50 13.34 6.05
N HIS A 241 20.57 12.53 6.05
CA HIS A 241 20.59 11.18 6.62
C HIS A 241 20.26 11.16 8.13
N GLY A 242 20.62 12.21 8.86
CA GLY A 242 20.32 12.33 10.30
C GLY A 242 18.80 12.41 10.56
N ALA A 243 18.12 13.32 9.84
CA ALA A 243 16.66 13.49 9.97
C ALA A 243 15.89 12.29 9.42
N ALA A 244 16.33 11.73 8.29
CA ALA A 244 15.74 10.53 7.72
C ALA A 244 15.81 9.33 8.69
N ARG A 245 16.94 9.14 9.36
CA ARG A 245 17.10 8.09 10.37
C ARG A 245 16.12 8.28 11.52
N VAL A 246 15.99 9.50 12.06
CA VAL A 246 15.02 9.80 13.12
C VAL A 246 13.61 9.48 12.68
N ALA A 247 13.19 9.88 11.46
CA ALA A 247 11.88 9.57 10.94
C ALA A 247 11.62 8.06 10.87
N PHE A 248 12.54 7.28 10.31
CA PHE A 248 12.39 5.82 10.23
C PHE A 248 12.39 5.15 11.61
N GLU A 249 13.25 5.57 12.54
CA GLU A 249 13.29 5.03 13.92
C GLU A 249 11.98 5.29 14.66
N ILE A 250 11.37 6.45 14.51
CA ILE A 250 10.02 6.75 15.05
C ILE A 250 9.01 5.73 14.52
N VAL A 251 8.95 5.54 13.20
CA VAL A 251 8.00 4.61 12.58
C VAL A 251 8.24 3.17 13.07
N ILE A 252 9.49 2.73 13.13
CA ILE A 252 9.86 1.37 13.56
C ILE A 252 9.45 1.10 15.00
N ASN A 253 9.59 2.10 15.88
CA ASN A 253 9.31 1.96 17.32
C ASN A 253 7.87 2.28 17.71
N SER A 254 7.06 2.81 16.77
CA SER A 254 5.66 3.12 17.01
C SER A 254 4.76 1.89 16.95
N ASP A 255 3.58 1.97 17.59
CA ASP A 255 2.51 0.97 17.42
C ASP A 255 1.81 1.17 16.09
N THR A 256 2.38 0.60 15.05
CA THR A 256 1.89 0.70 13.67
C THR A 256 1.78 -0.69 13.02
N SER A 257 1.14 -0.75 11.84
CA SER A 257 1.01 -2.01 11.13
C SER A 257 2.37 -2.60 10.74
N PHE A 258 2.42 -3.94 10.66
CA PHE A 258 3.63 -4.66 10.25
C PHE A 258 4.19 -4.14 8.92
N GLY A 259 3.32 -3.88 7.93
CA GLY A 259 3.75 -3.38 6.61
C GLY A 259 4.44 -2.01 6.67
N VAL A 260 3.89 -1.06 7.42
CA VAL A 260 4.48 0.28 7.60
C VAL A 260 5.83 0.20 8.30
N ARG A 261 5.90 -0.59 9.39
CA ARG A 261 7.16 -0.81 10.14
C ARG A 261 8.23 -1.48 9.28
N SER A 262 7.86 -2.52 8.54
CA SER A 262 8.78 -3.25 7.66
C SER A 262 9.32 -2.37 6.55
N ASN A 263 8.47 -1.52 5.94
CA ASN A 263 8.90 -0.56 4.93
C ASN A 263 9.93 0.43 5.50
N ALA A 264 9.66 1.03 6.66
CA ALA A 264 10.59 1.93 7.32
C ALA A 264 11.93 1.25 7.65
N LEU A 265 11.90 -0.04 8.04
CA LEU A 265 13.12 -0.81 8.32
C LEU A 265 13.91 -1.12 7.03
N LEU A 266 13.23 -1.36 5.90
CA LEU A 266 13.85 -1.51 4.58
C LEU A 266 14.53 -0.20 4.13
N GLU A 267 13.85 0.94 4.33
CA GLU A 267 14.43 2.25 4.00
C GLU A 267 15.61 2.62 4.91
N LEU A 268 15.52 2.33 6.21
CA LEU A 268 16.63 2.50 7.13
C LEU A 268 17.84 1.64 6.75
N MET A 269 17.61 0.40 6.32
CA MET A 269 18.67 -0.48 5.82
C MET A 269 19.38 0.12 4.60
N ASP A 270 18.65 0.68 3.65
CA ASP A 270 19.23 1.34 2.47
C ASP A 270 20.01 2.60 2.86
N LEU A 271 19.45 3.43 3.72
CA LEU A 271 20.12 4.60 4.29
C LEU A 271 21.45 4.24 4.97
N GLU A 272 21.46 3.21 5.81
CA GLU A 272 22.68 2.82 6.52
C GLU A 272 23.76 2.28 5.56
N SER A 273 23.36 1.63 4.45
CA SER A 273 24.30 1.20 3.44
C SER A 273 24.86 2.39 2.64
N SER A 274 24.05 3.40 2.32
CA SER A 274 24.49 4.61 1.63
C SER A 274 25.40 5.48 2.50
N ALA A 275 25.17 5.49 3.82
CA ALA A 275 26.01 6.14 4.80
C ALA A 275 27.32 5.36 5.13
N GLY A 276 27.55 4.19 4.51
CA GLY A 276 28.70 3.34 4.78
C GLY A 276 28.68 2.60 6.11
N ASN A 277 27.57 2.63 6.83
CA ASN A 277 27.42 2.02 8.16
C ASN A 277 27.06 0.54 8.05
N ARG A 278 28.06 -0.30 7.74
CA ARG A 278 27.87 -1.73 7.53
C ARG A 278 27.23 -2.45 8.72
N MET A 279 27.58 -2.07 9.95
CA MET A 279 27.05 -2.74 11.14
C MET A 279 25.55 -2.47 11.33
N ALA A 280 25.11 -1.24 11.08
CA ALA A 280 23.70 -0.89 11.16
C ALA A 280 22.91 -1.54 10.01
N PHE A 281 23.46 -1.54 8.79
CA PHE A 281 22.89 -2.28 7.65
C PHE A 281 22.64 -3.76 7.98
N GLU A 282 23.65 -4.46 8.53
CA GLU A 282 23.51 -5.87 8.88
C GLU A 282 22.50 -6.10 10.04
N ARG A 283 22.41 -5.16 10.99
CA ARG A 283 21.37 -5.22 12.04
C ARG A 283 19.96 -5.12 11.46
N CYS A 284 19.73 -4.16 10.56
CA CYS A 284 18.44 -4.01 9.88
C CYS A 284 18.12 -5.24 9.04
N ARG A 285 19.10 -5.74 8.27
CA ARG A 285 18.94 -6.95 7.46
C ARG A 285 18.53 -8.16 8.31
N ASN A 286 19.21 -8.40 9.44
CA ASN A 286 18.88 -9.49 10.34
C ASN A 286 17.51 -9.31 11.02
N ALA A 287 17.07 -8.09 11.29
CA ALA A 287 15.76 -7.82 11.83
C ALA A 287 14.65 -8.17 10.80
N ILE A 288 14.86 -7.81 9.53
CA ILE A 288 13.93 -8.13 8.43
C ILE A 288 13.88 -9.65 8.20
N GLU A 289 15.02 -10.34 8.19
CA GLU A 289 15.09 -11.80 7.98
C GLU A 289 14.25 -12.59 9.00
N ARG A 290 14.17 -12.13 10.25
CA ARG A 290 13.35 -12.79 11.29
C ARG A 290 11.86 -12.79 10.98
N SER A 291 11.39 -11.83 10.19
CA SER A 291 9.98 -11.65 9.84
C SER A 291 9.73 -11.72 8.33
N ARG A 292 10.71 -12.23 7.56
CA ARG A 292 10.65 -12.24 6.08
C ARG A 292 9.42 -12.97 5.54
N GLN A 293 8.99 -14.04 6.20
CA GLN A 293 7.82 -14.81 5.79
C GLN A 293 6.50 -14.02 5.87
N SER A 294 6.49 -12.94 6.64
CA SER A 294 5.32 -12.05 6.78
C SER A 294 5.37 -10.84 5.86
N LEU A 295 6.42 -10.70 5.03
CA LEU A 295 6.50 -9.62 4.04
C LEU A 295 5.65 -9.97 2.83
N SER A 296 5.02 -8.95 2.23
CA SER A 296 4.38 -9.09 0.93
C SER A 296 5.42 -9.43 -0.15
N PRO A 297 5.00 -10.04 -1.28
CA PRO A 297 5.91 -10.34 -2.38
C PRO A 297 6.69 -9.10 -2.87
N SER A 298 6.02 -7.94 -2.96
CA SER A 298 6.65 -6.69 -3.36
C SER A 298 7.70 -6.22 -2.33
N ALA A 299 7.38 -6.27 -1.03
CA ALA A 299 8.33 -5.90 0.02
C ALA A 299 9.53 -6.86 0.10
N THR A 300 9.31 -8.16 -0.15
CA THR A 300 10.39 -9.15 -0.23
C THR A 300 11.30 -8.89 -1.43
N THR A 301 10.72 -8.49 -2.56
CA THR A 301 11.49 -8.12 -3.76
C THR A 301 12.34 -6.87 -3.51
N ASP A 302 11.75 -5.84 -2.88
CA ASP A 302 12.47 -4.62 -2.46
C ASP A 302 13.60 -4.94 -1.48
N TYR A 303 13.36 -5.83 -0.52
CA TYR A 303 14.39 -6.32 0.40
C TYR A 303 15.59 -6.89 -0.35
N HIS A 304 15.38 -7.80 -1.29
CA HIS A 304 16.47 -8.39 -2.07
C HIS A 304 17.21 -7.35 -2.93
N TYR A 305 16.47 -6.40 -3.50
CA TYR A 305 17.08 -5.29 -4.24
C TYR A 305 17.96 -4.42 -3.34
N LYS A 306 17.46 -3.98 -2.19
CA LYS A 306 18.23 -3.14 -1.23
C LYS A 306 19.40 -3.88 -0.59
N VAL A 307 19.25 -5.19 -0.32
CA VAL A 307 20.38 -6.03 0.11
C VAL A 307 21.45 -6.08 -0.98
N GLY A 308 21.07 -6.33 -2.24
CA GLY A 308 21.99 -6.34 -3.36
C GLY A 308 22.74 -5.00 -3.50
N THR A 309 22.00 -3.90 -3.49
CA THR A 309 22.56 -2.54 -3.58
C THR A 309 23.53 -2.23 -2.42
N GLY A 310 23.14 -2.55 -1.19
CA GLY A 310 24.02 -2.36 -0.03
C GLY A 310 25.30 -3.20 -0.10
N LEU A 311 25.19 -4.47 -0.54
CA LEU A 311 26.36 -5.34 -0.73
C LEU A 311 27.29 -4.83 -1.83
N VAL A 312 26.76 -4.23 -2.92
CA VAL A 312 27.59 -3.54 -3.93
C VAL A 312 28.35 -2.38 -3.31
N ARG A 313 27.69 -1.51 -2.53
CA ARG A 313 28.34 -0.39 -1.84
C ARG A 313 29.48 -0.85 -0.91
N PHE A 314 29.34 -2.05 -0.32
CA PHE A 314 30.39 -2.67 0.50
C PHE A 314 31.38 -3.56 -0.26
N GLY A 315 31.39 -3.53 -1.60
CA GLY A 315 32.31 -4.28 -2.45
C GLY A 315 32.09 -5.80 -2.49
N GLN A 316 30.93 -6.29 -2.03
CA GLN A 316 30.60 -7.72 -1.99
C GLN A 316 29.82 -8.19 -3.24
N HIS A 317 30.40 -8.00 -4.42
CA HIS A 317 29.73 -8.15 -5.71
C HIS A 317 29.12 -9.55 -5.94
N GLY A 318 29.80 -10.63 -5.51
CA GLY A 318 29.27 -12.00 -5.63
C GLY A 318 27.97 -12.19 -4.85
N ARG A 319 27.94 -11.76 -3.58
CA ARG A 319 26.74 -11.83 -2.74
C ARG A 319 25.63 -10.88 -3.23
N ALA A 320 26.01 -9.72 -3.77
CA ALA A 320 25.07 -8.79 -4.37
C ALA A 320 24.35 -9.42 -5.57
N SER A 321 25.09 -10.11 -6.44
CA SER A 321 24.52 -10.84 -7.59
C SER A 321 23.51 -11.90 -7.15
N GLU A 322 23.81 -12.64 -6.07
CA GLU A 322 22.88 -13.65 -5.51
C GLU A 322 21.58 -12.99 -4.99
N ALA A 323 21.70 -11.87 -4.27
CA ALA A 323 20.56 -11.14 -3.76
C ALA A 323 19.67 -10.59 -4.91
N PHE A 324 20.27 -9.98 -5.92
CA PHE A 324 19.53 -9.50 -7.09
C PHE A 324 18.84 -10.64 -7.86
N LYS A 325 19.50 -11.79 -8.05
CA LYS A 325 18.90 -12.97 -8.70
C LYS A 325 17.70 -13.50 -7.91
N ALA A 326 17.78 -13.53 -6.58
CA ALA A 326 16.66 -13.93 -5.74
C ALA A 326 15.48 -12.95 -5.88
N GLY A 327 15.73 -11.64 -5.88
CA GLY A 327 14.72 -10.62 -6.13
C GLY A 327 14.10 -10.71 -7.52
N LEU A 328 14.91 -10.98 -8.57
CA LEU A 328 14.45 -11.12 -9.94
C LEU A 328 13.50 -12.32 -10.10
N ALA A 329 13.84 -13.46 -9.50
CA ALA A 329 13.00 -14.66 -9.51
C ALA A 329 11.64 -14.41 -8.84
N LEU A 330 11.62 -13.68 -7.73
CA LEU A 330 10.37 -13.28 -7.06
C LEU A 330 9.55 -12.32 -7.92
N ALA A 331 10.19 -11.30 -8.51
CA ALA A 331 9.53 -10.35 -9.40
C ALA A 331 8.88 -11.03 -10.60
N ASP A 332 9.53 -12.03 -11.19
CA ASP A 332 8.95 -12.83 -12.29
C ASP A 332 7.78 -13.69 -11.81
N THR A 333 7.95 -14.39 -10.69
CA THR A 333 6.90 -15.26 -10.12
C THR A 333 5.61 -14.49 -9.83
N HIS A 334 5.74 -13.29 -9.27
CA HIS A 334 4.61 -12.44 -8.85
C HIS A 334 4.25 -11.36 -9.88
N LYS A 335 4.84 -11.40 -11.10
CA LYS A 335 4.57 -10.44 -12.19
C LYS A 335 4.79 -8.97 -11.79
N LEU A 336 5.78 -8.71 -10.97
CA LEU A 336 6.16 -7.38 -10.51
C LEU A 336 7.09 -6.69 -11.54
N ASN A 337 6.55 -6.33 -12.70
CA ASN A 337 7.33 -5.89 -13.86
C ASN A 337 8.26 -4.71 -13.57
N ALA A 338 7.82 -3.72 -12.79
CA ALA A 338 8.66 -2.57 -12.44
C ALA A 338 9.90 -2.99 -11.63
N TRP A 339 9.75 -3.94 -10.70
CA TRP A 339 10.86 -4.51 -9.95
C TRP A 339 11.75 -5.38 -10.83
N TYR A 340 11.17 -6.17 -11.73
CA TYR A 340 11.91 -7.01 -12.66
C TYR A 340 12.91 -6.17 -13.45
N PHE A 341 12.46 -5.13 -14.15
CA PHE A 341 13.35 -4.26 -14.94
C PHE A 341 14.37 -3.52 -14.09
N LYS A 342 13.97 -3.05 -12.92
CA LYS A 342 14.89 -2.36 -11.99
C LYS A 342 16.03 -3.25 -11.52
N ILE A 343 15.75 -4.51 -11.19
CA ILE A 343 16.74 -5.48 -10.72
C ILE A 343 17.59 -5.97 -11.89
N GLU A 344 17.00 -6.19 -13.06
CA GLU A 344 17.75 -6.56 -14.28
C GLU A 344 18.80 -5.51 -14.63
N GLN A 345 18.44 -4.23 -14.60
CA GLN A 345 19.38 -3.12 -14.80
C GLN A 345 20.50 -3.13 -13.75
N ALA A 346 20.19 -3.40 -12.48
CA ALA A 346 21.20 -3.48 -11.43
C ALA A 346 22.17 -4.65 -11.64
N LEU A 347 21.67 -5.81 -12.10
CA LEU A 347 22.51 -6.97 -12.46
C LEU A 347 23.40 -6.67 -13.65
N GLN A 348 22.88 -6.00 -14.68
CA GLN A 348 23.66 -5.60 -15.85
C GLN A 348 24.77 -4.62 -15.46
N ALA A 349 24.45 -3.58 -14.69
CA ALA A 349 25.41 -2.61 -14.18
C ALA A 349 26.53 -3.28 -13.35
N LEU A 350 26.17 -4.27 -12.54
CA LEU A 350 27.12 -5.06 -11.76
C LEU A 350 28.04 -5.90 -12.66
N ALA A 351 27.52 -6.52 -13.72
CA ALA A 351 28.29 -7.34 -14.67
C ALA A 351 29.26 -6.50 -15.48
N GLU A 352 28.88 -5.28 -15.86
CA GLU A 352 29.71 -4.34 -16.63
C GLU A 352 30.78 -3.64 -15.79
N GLN A 353 30.81 -3.89 -14.45
CA GLN A 353 31.64 -3.15 -13.48
C GLN A 353 31.43 -1.62 -13.56
N SER A 354 30.40 -1.19 -14.26
CA SER A 354 30.01 0.21 -14.40
C SER A 354 29.14 0.61 -13.20
N VAL A 355 29.73 0.62 -12.00
CA VAL A 355 29.00 0.98 -10.77
C VAL A 355 28.83 2.50 -10.72
N ARG A 356 27.91 3.01 -11.54
CA ARG A 356 27.19 4.23 -11.22
C ARG A 356 25.93 3.82 -10.46
N ILE A 357 26.06 3.61 -9.16
CA ILE A 357 24.92 3.53 -8.27
C ILE A 357 24.26 4.92 -8.34
N SER A 358 23.13 4.99 -9.00
CA SER A 358 22.27 6.18 -9.01
C SER A 358 21.90 6.51 -7.56
N GLY A 359 22.51 7.50 -6.97
CA GLY A 359 22.29 7.90 -5.59
C GLY A 359 23.27 8.95 -5.06
N GLU A 360 24.34 9.26 -5.78
CA GLU A 360 25.30 10.30 -5.36
C GLU A 360 25.00 11.69 -5.96
N GLU A 361 23.78 11.97 -6.37
CA GLU A 361 23.45 13.31 -6.87
C GLU A 361 22.93 14.20 -5.74
N GLN A 362 23.73 15.23 -5.45
CA GLN A 362 23.33 16.49 -4.81
C GLN A 362 23.16 16.52 -3.28
N VAL A 363 24.18 16.12 -2.54
CA VAL A 363 24.22 16.32 -1.07
C VAL A 363 24.44 17.78 -0.63
N SER A 364 24.78 18.72 -1.54
CA SER A 364 25.26 20.04 -1.10
C SER A 364 24.30 21.21 -1.23
N GLU A 365 23.22 21.13 -2.04
CA GLU A 365 22.39 22.30 -2.35
C GLU A 365 21.31 22.62 -1.30
N PHE A 366 20.88 21.64 -0.50
CA PHE A 366 19.75 21.80 0.42
C PHE A 366 20.11 21.85 1.90
N SER A 367 21.38 21.60 2.28
CA SER A 367 21.78 21.47 3.70
C SER A 367 21.59 22.74 4.53
N GLU A 368 21.41 23.90 3.92
CA GLU A 368 21.20 25.20 4.58
C GLU A 368 19.75 25.72 4.51
N ALA A 369 18.83 24.98 3.87
CA ALA A 369 17.45 25.42 3.74
C ALA A 369 16.77 25.55 5.12
N PRO A 370 16.17 26.72 5.46
CA PRO A 370 15.51 26.93 6.74
C PRO A 370 14.39 25.94 6.99
N GLU A 371 13.71 25.49 5.94
CA GLU A 371 12.64 24.49 5.99
C GLU A 371 13.13 23.14 6.51
N LEU A 372 14.35 22.72 6.16
CA LEU A 372 14.92 21.46 6.66
C LEU A 372 15.21 21.55 8.16
N ARG A 373 15.68 22.70 8.64
CA ARG A 373 15.91 22.93 10.08
C ARG A 373 14.61 22.85 10.87
N GLU A 374 13.53 23.43 10.34
CA GLU A 374 12.20 23.35 10.96
C GLU A 374 11.73 21.88 11.05
N MET A 375 11.86 21.12 9.95
CA MET A 375 11.51 19.71 9.92
C MET A 375 12.34 18.88 10.92
N GLU A 376 13.65 19.09 10.98
CA GLU A 376 14.54 18.41 11.94
C GLU A 376 14.14 18.68 13.39
N ILE A 377 13.84 19.93 13.71
CA ILE A 377 13.39 20.32 15.07
C ILE A 377 12.07 19.64 15.36
N GLY A 378 11.08 19.73 14.48
CA GLY A 378 9.76 19.13 14.68
C GLY A 378 9.80 17.62 14.79
N LEU A 379 10.69 16.94 14.06
CA LEU A 379 10.88 15.47 14.20
C LEU A 379 11.49 15.10 15.54
N ARG A 380 12.49 15.86 16.03
CA ARG A 380 13.10 15.63 17.36
C ARG A 380 12.11 15.90 18.49
N GLU A 381 11.33 16.96 18.38
CA GLU A 381 10.26 17.26 19.34
C GLU A 381 9.23 16.13 19.38
N TYR A 382 8.75 15.68 18.22
CA TYR A 382 7.82 14.55 18.15
C TYR A 382 8.40 13.26 18.72
N ALA A 383 9.66 12.93 18.41
CA ALA A 383 10.36 11.78 18.99
C ALA A 383 10.45 11.83 20.52
N SER A 384 10.52 13.03 21.11
CA SER A 384 10.57 13.20 22.57
C SER A 384 9.20 13.03 23.26
N THR A 385 8.10 12.97 22.50
CA THR A 385 6.73 12.77 23.02
C THR A 385 6.30 11.31 23.03
N LEU A 386 7.08 10.44 22.39
CA LEU A 386 6.83 8.98 22.31
C LEU A 386 7.58 8.22 23.40
#